data_f69fcccc7c40290f2e77ff062573c8e7
#
_entry.id   f69fcccc7c40290f2e77ff062573c8e7
#
_cell.length_a   1.000
_cell.length_b   1.000
_cell.length_c   1.000
_cell.angle_alpha   90.00
_cell.angle_beta   90.00
_cell.angle_gamma   90.00
#
_symmetry.space_group_name_H-M   'P 1'
#
loop_
_entity.id
_entity.type
_entity.pdbx_description
1 polymer ?
#
loop_
_entity_poly.entity_id
_entity_poly.type
_entity_poly.pdbx_seq_one_letter_code
_entity_poly.pdbx_strand_id
1 'polypeptide(L)'
;MSSEKGNTLYPVFLKLHELHLLIVGGGATGLEKLTFLLKNSPDAKVTVVAQEVDEKVKLLIKQFEQVKLKVKKFEEKDLIGVNLLVLATNDLLLDKEIKQLASARNILTNVADQPEWCDFYLGSIVSKGDLKIAISTNGKSPTLAKRIREYLEEAIPENINELLTDLGEIRNKLTGGLNEKIRELNKITSSFNRKK
;
A
#
# COMPACT_ATOMS: atom_id res chain seq x y z
N MET A 1 7.19 -35.41 -3.48
CA MET A 1 6.15 -34.45 -3.05
C MET A 1 6.84 -33.12 -2.78
N SER A 2 6.75 -32.16 -3.70
CA SER A 2 7.27 -30.82 -3.47
C SER A 2 6.40 -30.19 -2.38
N SER A 3 6.97 -29.90 -1.21
CA SER A 3 6.29 -29.09 -0.21
C SER A 3 5.94 -27.76 -0.87
N GLU A 4 4.66 -27.48 -1.13
CA GLU A 4 4.24 -26.16 -1.55
C GLU A 4 4.68 -25.18 -0.46
N LYS A 5 5.72 -24.41 -0.76
CA LYS A 5 6.10 -23.31 0.14
C LYS A 5 4.89 -22.36 0.20
N GLY A 6 4.38 -22.11 1.39
CA GLY A 6 3.32 -21.14 1.60
C GLY A 6 3.72 -19.72 1.15
N ASN A 7 2.92 -18.73 1.48
CA ASN A 7 3.26 -17.34 1.18
C ASN A 7 4.49 -16.91 2.00
N THR A 8 5.59 -16.60 1.31
CA THR A 8 6.87 -16.20 1.91
C THR A 8 7.07 -14.68 1.94
N LEU A 9 6.08 -13.91 1.48
CA LEU A 9 6.16 -12.44 1.50
C LEU A 9 6.12 -11.93 2.94
N TYR A 10 7.03 -11.01 3.26
CA TYR A 10 7.03 -10.34 4.56
C TYR A 10 6.11 -9.12 4.53
N PRO A 11 5.06 -9.04 5.36
CA PRO A 11 4.13 -7.91 5.39
C PRO A 11 4.74 -6.72 6.13
N VAL A 12 4.66 -5.54 5.51
CA VAL A 12 5.11 -4.27 6.09
C VAL A 12 4.08 -3.17 5.82
N PHE A 13 4.04 -2.16 6.70
CA PHE A 13 3.30 -0.92 6.51
C PHE A 13 4.29 0.22 6.31
N LEU A 14 4.24 0.87 5.15
CA LEU A 14 5.14 1.96 4.77
C LEU A 14 4.51 3.32 5.06
N LYS A 15 5.30 4.25 5.58
CA LYS A 15 4.91 5.65 5.80
C LYS A 15 5.13 6.44 4.51
N LEU A 16 4.17 6.39 3.57
CA LEU A 16 4.31 7.01 2.25
C LEU A 16 4.37 8.55 2.29
N HIS A 17 4.00 9.18 3.39
CA HIS A 17 4.19 10.62 3.61
C HIS A 17 5.66 10.99 3.89
N GLU A 18 6.49 10.04 4.30
CA GLU A 18 7.93 10.23 4.51
C GLU A 18 8.76 9.76 3.30
N LEU A 19 8.20 8.89 2.45
CA LEU A 19 8.86 8.28 1.32
C LEU A 19 8.42 8.94 0.01
N HIS A 20 9.33 9.05 -0.96
CA HIS A 20 8.99 9.51 -2.30
C HIS A 20 8.65 8.33 -3.22
N LEU A 21 7.42 8.29 -3.71
CA LEU A 21 6.94 7.30 -4.66
C LEU A 21 6.87 7.91 -6.07
N LEU A 22 7.47 7.24 -7.04
CA LEU A 22 7.37 7.58 -8.46
C LEU A 22 6.43 6.59 -9.16
N ILE A 23 5.50 7.11 -9.95
CA ILE A 23 4.71 6.31 -10.89
C ILE A 23 5.13 6.72 -12.31
N VAL A 24 5.52 5.74 -13.13
CA VAL A 24 5.78 5.95 -14.55
C VAL A 24 4.65 5.33 -15.35
N GLY A 25 3.89 6.18 -16.05
CA GLY A 25 2.69 5.82 -16.80
C GLY A 25 1.47 6.63 -16.39
N GLY A 26 0.80 7.24 -17.35
CA GLY A 26 -0.36 8.14 -17.16
C GLY A 26 -1.66 7.64 -17.78
N GLY A 27 -1.70 6.39 -18.21
CA GLY A 27 -2.89 5.73 -18.77
C GLY A 27 -3.77 5.07 -17.71
N ALA A 28 -4.65 4.15 -18.13
CA ALA A 28 -5.62 3.46 -17.26
C ALA A 28 -4.94 2.71 -16.11
N THR A 29 -3.83 2.00 -16.37
CA THR A 29 -3.06 1.28 -15.34
C THR A 29 -2.46 2.25 -14.31
N GLY A 30 -1.84 3.36 -14.78
CA GLY A 30 -1.32 4.40 -13.90
C GLY A 30 -2.39 5.04 -13.03
N LEU A 31 -3.57 5.31 -13.60
CA LEU A 31 -4.74 5.80 -12.87
C LEU A 31 -5.20 4.83 -11.77
N GLU A 32 -5.29 3.54 -12.09
CA GLU A 32 -5.65 2.50 -11.13
C GLU A 32 -4.70 2.48 -9.94
N LYS A 33 -3.38 2.45 -10.20
CA LYS A 33 -2.36 2.40 -9.15
C LYS A 33 -2.36 3.68 -8.31
N LEU A 34 -2.45 4.85 -8.95
CA LEU A 34 -2.53 6.13 -8.24
C LEU A 34 -3.78 6.22 -7.37
N THR A 35 -4.95 5.85 -7.90
CA THR A 35 -6.22 5.84 -7.17
C THR A 35 -6.14 4.93 -5.94
N PHE A 36 -5.60 3.72 -6.12
CA PHE A 36 -5.42 2.76 -5.03
C PHE A 36 -4.51 3.31 -3.93
N LEU A 37 -3.38 3.90 -4.31
CA LEU A 37 -2.42 4.47 -3.38
C LEU A 37 -3.02 5.63 -2.58
N LEU A 38 -3.64 6.60 -3.26
CA LEU A 38 -4.20 7.78 -2.60
C LEU A 38 -5.44 7.46 -1.76
N LYS A 39 -6.25 6.47 -2.15
CA LYS A 39 -7.36 5.97 -1.32
C LYS A 39 -6.87 5.43 0.02
N ASN A 40 -5.74 4.70 0.03
CA ASN A 40 -5.22 4.03 1.22
C ASN A 40 -4.16 4.84 1.97
N SER A 41 -3.57 5.83 1.34
CA SER A 41 -2.53 6.71 1.90
C SER A 41 -2.67 8.11 1.29
N PRO A 42 -3.68 8.90 1.73
CA PRO A 42 -3.98 10.21 1.13
C PRO A 42 -2.81 11.19 1.20
N ASP A 43 -1.94 11.07 2.19
CA ASP A 43 -0.78 11.95 2.39
C ASP A 43 0.49 11.48 1.67
N ALA A 44 0.38 10.45 0.80
CA ALA A 44 1.53 9.91 0.08
C ALA A 44 2.18 10.96 -0.83
N LYS A 45 3.51 11.09 -0.77
CA LYS A 45 4.28 11.93 -1.68
C LYS A 45 4.51 11.20 -2.99
N VAL A 46 3.75 11.56 -4.02
CA VAL A 46 3.77 10.90 -5.32
C VAL A 46 4.21 11.84 -6.42
N THR A 47 5.08 11.38 -7.31
CA THR A 47 5.32 12.02 -8.62
C THR A 47 4.84 11.07 -9.71
N VAL A 48 4.06 11.57 -10.66
CA VAL A 48 3.66 10.84 -11.86
C VAL A 48 4.46 11.40 -13.04
N VAL A 49 5.11 10.52 -13.80
CA VAL A 49 5.85 10.86 -15.03
C VAL A 49 5.23 10.10 -16.19
N ALA A 50 4.77 10.80 -17.22
CA ALA A 50 4.23 10.18 -18.44
C ALA A 50 4.26 11.17 -19.60
N GLN A 51 4.43 10.66 -20.85
CA GLN A 51 4.33 11.50 -22.05
C GLN A 51 2.87 11.85 -22.35
N GLU A 52 2.00 10.86 -22.21
CA GLU A 52 0.55 10.99 -22.40
C GLU A 52 -0.14 10.74 -21.09
N VAL A 53 -1.11 11.57 -20.75
CA VAL A 53 -1.79 11.52 -19.44
C VAL A 53 -3.30 11.58 -19.67
N ASP A 54 -4.00 10.56 -19.20
CA ASP A 54 -5.46 10.51 -19.19
C ASP A 54 -6.03 11.70 -18.38
N GLU A 55 -7.11 12.30 -18.87
CA GLU A 55 -7.77 13.41 -18.18
C GLU A 55 -8.21 13.04 -16.76
N LYS A 56 -8.60 11.78 -16.53
CA LYS A 56 -8.97 11.28 -15.19
C LYS A 56 -7.78 11.31 -14.23
N VAL A 57 -6.55 11.04 -14.71
CA VAL A 57 -5.32 11.17 -13.90
C VAL A 57 -5.11 12.64 -13.52
N LYS A 58 -5.27 13.56 -14.46
CA LYS A 58 -5.13 15.00 -14.20
C LYS A 58 -6.17 15.49 -13.19
N LEU A 59 -7.43 15.04 -13.33
CA LEU A 59 -8.52 15.39 -12.41
C LEU A 59 -8.27 14.83 -11.00
N LEU A 60 -7.76 13.59 -10.89
CA LEU A 60 -7.42 12.99 -9.62
C LEU A 60 -6.29 13.77 -8.93
N ILE A 61 -5.21 14.07 -9.65
CA ILE A 61 -4.04 14.79 -9.10
C ILE A 61 -4.43 16.16 -8.56
N LYS A 62 -5.36 16.88 -9.20
CA LYS A 62 -5.83 18.19 -8.73
C LYS A 62 -6.46 18.16 -7.32
N GLN A 63 -6.85 17.00 -6.83
CA GLN A 63 -7.44 16.84 -5.49
C GLN A 63 -6.38 16.65 -4.38
N PHE A 64 -5.10 16.51 -4.76
CA PHE A 64 -4.02 16.17 -3.83
C PHE A 64 -2.80 17.06 -4.08
N GLU A 65 -2.59 18.09 -3.25
CA GLU A 65 -1.50 19.08 -3.42
C GLU A 65 -0.09 18.46 -3.40
N GLN A 66 0.08 17.34 -2.67
CA GLN A 66 1.36 16.64 -2.55
C GLN A 66 1.69 15.75 -3.75
N VAL A 67 0.76 15.56 -4.70
CA VAL A 67 0.98 14.78 -5.91
C VAL A 67 1.47 15.68 -7.04
N LYS A 68 2.60 15.34 -7.62
CA LYS A 68 3.23 16.10 -8.73
C LYS A 68 3.05 15.36 -10.04
N LEU A 69 2.71 16.10 -11.11
CA LEU A 69 2.63 15.57 -12.48
C LEU A 69 3.74 16.18 -13.32
N LYS A 70 4.50 15.34 -14.03
CA LYS A 70 5.49 15.72 -15.02
C LYS A 70 5.10 15.12 -16.37
N VAL A 71 4.58 15.93 -17.27
CA VAL A 71 4.20 15.49 -18.63
C VAL A 71 5.45 15.53 -19.52
N LYS A 72 6.16 14.41 -19.57
CA LYS A 72 7.40 14.22 -20.32
C LYS A 72 7.76 12.76 -20.45
N LYS A 73 8.74 12.44 -21.32
CA LYS A 73 9.42 11.13 -21.30
C LYS A 73 10.12 10.91 -19.97
N PHE A 74 10.10 9.65 -19.50
CA PHE A 74 10.93 9.26 -18.37
C PHE A 74 12.41 9.49 -18.71
N GLU A 75 13.15 9.97 -17.73
CA GLU A 75 14.61 10.12 -17.76
C GLU A 75 15.19 9.55 -16.47
N GLU A 76 16.41 9.03 -16.56
CA GLU A 76 17.09 8.42 -15.41
C GLU A 76 17.18 9.33 -14.17
N LYS A 77 17.29 10.66 -14.40
CA LYS A 77 17.28 11.66 -13.33
C LYS A 77 15.96 11.72 -12.54
N ASP A 78 14.85 11.18 -13.08
CA ASP A 78 13.58 11.11 -12.33
C ASP A 78 13.63 10.12 -11.18
N LEU A 79 14.61 9.22 -11.13
CA LEU A 79 14.86 8.30 -10.02
C LEU A 79 15.61 8.95 -8.85
N ILE A 80 16.08 10.19 -8.97
CA ILE A 80 16.82 10.87 -7.90
C ILE A 80 15.88 11.12 -6.70
N GLY A 81 16.27 10.59 -5.53
CA GLY A 81 15.49 10.74 -4.29
C GLY A 81 14.21 9.91 -4.24
N VAL A 82 14.00 8.97 -5.17
CA VAL A 82 12.88 8.03 -5.17
C VAL A 82 13.19 6.84 -4.26
N ASN A 83 12.23 6.45 -3.44
CA ASN A 83 12.31 5.28 -2.57
C ASN A 83 11.52 4.09 -3.13
N LEU A 84 10.38 4.37 -3.77
CA LEU A 84 9.46 3.39 -4.32
C LEU A 84 9.10 3.76 -5.75
N LEU A 85 9.02 2.76 -6.61
CA LEU A 85 8.67 2.93 -8.03
C LEU A 85 7.50 2.03 -8.40
N VAL A 86 6.55 2.56 -9.14
CA VAL A 86 5.47 1.80 -9.78
C VAL A 86 5.57 2.02 -11.29
N LEU A 87 5.76 0.95 -12.03
CA LEU A 87 5.79 0.96 -13.49
C LEU A 87 4.43 0.52 -14.05
N ALA A 88 3.85 1.38 -14.86
CA ALA A 88 2.52 1.23 -15.44
C ALA A 88 2.49 1.83 -16.87
N THR A 89 3.55 1.58 -17.65
CA THR A 89 3.73 2.20 -18.98
C THR A 89 3.02 1.43 -20.09
N ASN A 90 2.70 0.15 -19.87
CA ASN A 90 2.27 -0.81 -20.90
C ASN A 90 3.33 -1.06 -22.00
N ASP A 91 4.58 -0.67 -21.77
CA ASP A 91 5.74 -0.94 -22.61
C ASP A 91 6.75 -1.78 -21.81
N LEU A 92 6.78 -3.09 -22.10
CA LEU A 92 7.61 -4.06 -21.38
C LEU A 92 9.11 -3.81 -21.53
N LEU A 93 9.55 -3.24 -22.66
CA LEU A 93 10.96 -2.94 -22.89
C LEU A 93 11.38 -1.74 -22.02
N LEU A 94 10.57 -0.71 -22.01
CA LEU A 94 10.78 0.46 -21.16
C LEU A 94 10.70 0.10 -19.67
N ASP A 95 9.70 -0.68 -19.27
CA ASP A 95 9.56 -1.12 -17.88
C ASP A 95 10.77 -1.93 -17.41
N LYS A 96 11.31 -2.82 -18.27
CA LYS A 96 12.51 -3.59 -17.98
C LYS A 96 13.75 -2.70 -17.81
N GLU A 97 13.93 -1.75 -18.70
CA GLU A 97 15.03 -0.77 -18.63
C GLU A 97 14.95 0.03 -17.32
N ILE A 98 13.79 0.61 -17.04
CA ILE A 98 13.59 1.42 -15.82
C ILE A 98 13.78 0.55 -14.56
N LYS A 99 13.28 -0.71 -14.55
CA LYS A 99 13.50 -1.65 -13.43
C LYS A 99 14.98 -1.90 -13.19
N GLN A 100 15.80 -2.07 -14.23
CA GLN A 100 17.25 -2.25 -14.09
C GLN A 100 17.91 -1.01 -13.46
N LEU A 101 17.56 0.19 -13.93
CA LEU A 101 18.06 1.46 -13.39
C LEU A 101 17.65 1.66 -11.92
N ALA A 102 16.43 1.28 -11.57
CA ALA A 102 15.90 1.35 -10.21
C ALA A 102 16.61 0.36 -9.27
N SER A 103 16.83 -0.88 -9.74
CA SER A 103 17.54 -1.92 -8.97
C SER A 103 18.98 -1.53 -8.66
N ALA A 104 19.69 -0.91 -9.61
CA ALA A 104 21.05 -0.39 -9.39
C ALA A 104 21.12 0.71 -8.32
N ARG A 105 19.97 1.31 -7.97
CA ARG A 105 19.82 2.35 -6.94
C ARG A 105 19.14 1.87 -5.67
N ASN A 106 18.86 0.56 -5.54
CA ASN A 106 18.11 -0.04 -4.44
C ASN A 106 16.70 0.56 -4.27
N ILE A 107 16.06 1.01 -5.37
CA ILE A 107 14.68 1.49 -5.37
C ILE A 107 13.76 0.29 -5.48
N LEU A 108 12.88 0.10 -4.49
CA LEU A 108 11.89 -0.96 -4.53
C LEU A 108 10.85 -0.69 -5.63
N THR A 109 10.60 -1.68 -6.47
CA THR A 109 9.79 -1.51 -7.69
C THR A 109 8.60 -2.47 -7.68
N ASN A 110 7.44 -1.96 -8.07
CA ASN A 110 6.28 -2.73 -8.49
C ASN A 110 6.07 -2.52 -10.00
N VAL A 111 5.98 -3.60 -10.76
CA VAL A 111 5.74 -3.55 -12.20
C VAL A 111 4.38 -4.15 -12.48
N ALA A 112 3.50 -3.38 -13.12
CA ALA A 112 2.17 -3.84 -13.45
C ALA A 112 2.22 -5.08 -14.35
N ASP A 113 1.42 -6.09 -14.03
CA ASP A 113 1.27 -7.34 -14.77
C ASP A 113 2.57 -8.19 -14.93
N GLN A 114 3.64 -7.85 -14.18
CA GLN A 114 4.92 -8.58 -14.18
C GLN A 114 5.34 -8.96 -12.75
N PRO A 115 4.72 -9.98 -12.14
CA PRO A 115 4.99 -10.35 -10.75
C PRO A 115 6.45 -10.67 -10.45
N GLU A 116 7.15 -11.32 -11.37
CA GLU A 116 8.56 -11.71 -11.24
C GLU A 116 9.54 -10.52 -11.22
N TRP A 117 9.10 -9.32 -11.64
CA TRP A 117 9.93 -8.11 -11.61
C TRP A 117 9.62 -7.24 -10.40
N CYS A 118 8.62 -7.64 -9.60
CA CYS A 118 8.21 -6.88 -8.43
C CYS A 118 9.04 -7.19 -7.20
N ASP A 119 9.52 -6.15 -6.51
CA ASP A 119 10.13 -6.26 -5.18
C ASP A 119 9.05 -6.24 -4.08
N PHE A 120 7.88 -5.67 -4.37
CA PHE A 120 6.72 -5.63 -3.46
C PHE A 120 5.40 -5.70 -4.24
N TYR A 121 4.34 -6.09 -3.56
CA TYR A 121 3.00 -6.16 -4.14
C TYR A 121 2.06 -5.13 -3.51
N LEU A 122 1.17 -4.56 -4.33
CA LEU A 122 0.04 -3.75 -3.88
C LEU A 122 -1.14 -4.69 -3.61
N GLY A 123 -1.24 -5.17 -2.37
CA GLY A 123 -2.28 -6.09 -1.92
C GLY A 123 -3.64 -5.42 -1.71
N SER A 124 -4.69 -6.22 -1.46
CA SER A 124 -5.99 -5.69 -1.09
C SER A 124 -5.96 -5.15 0.35
N ILE A 125 -6.59 -4.00 0.61
CA ILE A 125 -6.50 -3.32 1.91
C ILE A 125 -7.89 -3.03 2.44
N VAL A 126 -8.15 -3.44 3.70
CA VAL A 126 -9.23 -2.94 4.54
C VAL A 126 -8.71 -1.72 5.29
N SER A 127 -9.47 -0.63 5.28
CA SER A 127 -9.13 0.60 6.02
C SER A 127 -10.36 1.14 6.72
N LYS A 128 -10.35 1.12 8.08
CA LYS A 128 -11.40 1.71 8.93
C LYS A 128 -10.74 2.54 10.04
N GLY A 129 -10.72 3.86 9.88
CA GLY A 129 -9.96 4.75 10.76
C GLY A 129 -8.48 4.37 10.81
N ASP A 130 -7.96 4.16 12.01
CA ASP A 130 -6.56 3.77 12.23
C ASP A 130 -6.30 2.27 11.98
N LEU A 131 -7.36 1.45 11.82
CA LEU A 131 -7.20 0.04 11.52
C LEU A 131 -6.94 -0.17 10.03
N LYS A 132 -5.83 -0.84 9.72
CA LYS A 132 -5.51 -1.34 8.38
C LYS A 132 -5.19 -2.82 8.41
N ILE A 133 -5.76 -3.57 7.44
CA ILE A 133 -5.46 -4.99 7.22
C ILE A 133 -5.04 -5.15 5.77
N ALA A 134 -3.81 -5.60 5.54
CA ALA A 134 -3.32 -5.92 4.19
C ALA A 134 -3.51 -7.42 3.92
N ILE A 135 -4.04 -7.74 2.74
CA ILE A 135 -4.36 -9.11 2.32
C ILE A 135 -3.54 -9.44 1.10
N SER A 136 -2.73 -10.50 1.20
CA SER A 136 -1.95 -11.04 0.08
C SER A 136 -2.35 -12.49 -0.17
N THR A 137 -2.64 -12.81 -1.42
CA THR A 137 -2.81 -14.18 -1.91
C THR A 137 -1.58 -14.65 -2.68
N ASN A 138 -0.43 -13.99 -2.50
CA ASN A 138 0.82 -14.27 -3.24
C ASN A 138 0.63 -14.22 -4.77
N GLY A 139 -0.19 -13.29 -5.26
CA GLY A 139 -0.52 -13.17 -6.69
C GLY A 139 -1.49 -14.23 -7.23
N LYS A 140 -1.82 -15.28 -6.45
CA LYS A 140 -2.62 -16.41 -6.93
C LYS A 140 -4.08 -16.05 -7.22
N SER A 141 -4.69 -15.12 -6.48
CA SER A 141 -6.10 -14.77 -6.69
C SER A 141 -6.46 -13.36 -6.22
N PRO A 142 -6.34 -12.35 -7.09
CA PRO A 142 -6.81 -11.00 -6.79
C PRO A 142 -8.30 -10.95 -6.42
N THR A 143 -9.12 -11.80 -7.08
CA THR A 143 -10.56 -11.91 -6.79
C THR A 143 -10.84 -12.40 -5.37
N LEU A 144 -10.12 -13.44 -4.90
CA LEU A 144 -10.27 -13.92 -3.53
C LEU A 144 -9.81 -12.86 -2.52
N ALA A 145 -8.69 -12.17 -2.77
CA ALA A 145 -8.25 -11.08 -1.92
C ALA A 145 -9.28 -9.96 -1.80
N LYS A 146 -9.96 -9.62 -2.91
CA LYS A 146 -11.08 -8.67 -2.93
C LYS A 146 -12.26 -9.16 -2.08
N ARG A 147 -12.67 -10.43 -2.24
CA ARG A 147 -13.80 -11.01 -1.46
C ARG A 147 -13.51 -11.06 0.03
N ILE A 148 -12.28 -11.41 0.42
CA ILE A 148 -11.86 -11.40 1.82
C ILE A 148 -11.90 -9.96 2.37
N ARG A 149 -11.47 -8.97 1.57
CA ARG A 149 -11.56 -7.56 1.96
C ARG A 149 -13.01 -7.15 2.21
N GLU A 150 -13.91 -7.42 1.26
CA GLU A 150 -15.34 -7.10 1.38
C GLU A 150 -15.94 -7.74 2.64
N TYR A 151 -15.68 -9.01 2.89
CA TYR A 151 -16.12 -9.70 4.09
C TYR A 151 -15.60 -9.06 5.38
N LEU A 152 -14.32 -8.70 5.43
CA LEU A 152 -13.74 -8.06 6.60
C LEU A 152 -14.26 -6.62 6.79
N GLU A 153 -14.51 -5.88 5.72
CA GLU A 153 -15.13 -4.55 5.79
C GLU A 153 -16.53 -4.60 6.42
N GLU A 154 -17.31 -5.65 6.14
CA GLU A 154 -18.64 -5.89 6.77
C GLU A 154 -18.52 -6.40 8.21
N ALA A 155 -17.57 -7.31 8.48
CA ALA A 155 -17.42 -7.93 9.78
C ALA A 155 -16.84 -7.00 10.84
N ILE A 156 -16.05 -6.00 10.44
CA ILE A 156 -15.42 -5.03 11.37
C ILE A 156 -16.42 -3.93 11.67
N PRO A 157 -16.75 -3.68 12.96
CA PRO A 157 -17.68 -2.64 13.37
C PRO A 157 -17.26 -1.23 12.88
N GLU A 158 -18.24 -0.37 12.58
CA GLU A 158 -17.97 1.01 12.14
C GLU A 158 -17.26 1.84 13.23
N ASN A 159 -17.57 1.57 14.50
CA ASN A 159 -16.97 2.27 15.64
C ASN A 159 -15.62 1.71 16.09
N ILE A 160 -14.97 0.86 15.30
CA ILE A 160 -13.66 0.27 15.63
C ILE A 160 -12.60 1.33 15.97
N ASN A 161 -12.67 2.51 15.33
CA ASN A 161 -11.73 3.59 15.58
C ASN A 161 -11.89 4.20 16.99
N GLU A 162 -13.12 4.33 17.48
CA GLU A 162 -13.39 4.78 18.85
C GLU A 162 -12.78 3.78 19.85
N LEU A 163 -12.99 2.49 19.62
CA LEU A 163 -12.41 1.45 20.47
C LEU A 163 -10.86 1.50 20.49
N LEU A 164 -10.22 1.74 19.33
CA LEU A 164 -8.76 1.89 19.25
C LEU A 164 -8.28 3.11 20.05
N THR A 165 -9.00 4.22 19.97
CA THR A 165 -8.72 5.45 20.72
C THR A 165 -8.84 5.19 22.23
N ASP A 166 -9.95 4.59 22.67
CA ASP A 166 -10.20 4.28 24.08
C ASP A 166 -9.14 3.33 24.66
N LEU A 167 -8.76 2.29 23.91
CA LEU A 167 -7.69 1.38 24.32
C LEU A 167 -6.33 2.09 24.40
N GLY A 168 -6.07 3.04 23.50
CA GLY A 168 -4.88 3.89 23.53
C GLY A 168 -4.84 4.77 24.79
N GLU A 169 -5.96 5.40 25.15
CA GLU A 169 -6.09 6.20 26.37
C GLU A 169 -5.92 5.36 27.64
N ILE A 170 -6.59 4.20 27.71
CA ILE A 170 -6.44 3.26 28.82
C ILE A 170 -4.98 2.85 28.97
N ARG A 171 -4.31 2.46 27.87
CA ARG A 171 -2.88 2.11 27.89
C ARG A 171 -2.01 3.24 28.47
N ASN A 172 -2.31 4.49 28.12
CA ASN A 172 -1.56 5.65 28.62
C ASN A 172 -1.80 5.93 30.11
N LYS A 173 -3.01 5.66 30.61
CA LYS A 173 -3.39 5.85 32.02
C LYS A 173 -2.88 4.71 32.94
N LEU A 174 -2.60 3.51 32.38
CA LEU A 174 -2.08 2.39 33.16
C LEU A 174 -0.67 2.72 33.68
N THR A 175 -0.48 2.52 35.00
CA THR A 175 0.81 2.56 35.68
C THR A 175 1.45 1.18 35.69
N GLY A 176 2.77 1.10 35.86
CA GLY A 176 3.50 -0.17 35.89
C GLY A 176 4.31 -0.49 34.65
N GLY A 177 4.93 -1.65 34.63
CA GLY A 177 5.78 -2.12 33.54
C GLY A 177 5.00 -2.57 32.30
N LEU A 178 5.70 -2.75 31.18
CA LEU A 178 5.10 -3.16 29.90
C LEU A 178 4.23 -4.43 30.03
N ASN A 179 4.71 -5.44 30.78
CA ASN A 179 4.01 -6.70 30.94
C ASN A 179 2.70 -6.57 31.73
N GLU A 180 2.65 -5.66 32.70
CA GLU A 180 1.43 -5.38 33.48
C GLU A 180 0.38 -4.70 32.60
N LYS A 181 0.80 -3.69 31.82
CA LYS A 181 -0.06 -3.01 30.85
C LYS A 181 -0.64 -3.97 29.82
N ILE A 182 0.19 -4.87 29.26
CA ILE A 182 -0.25 -5.91 28.31
C ILE A 182 -1.30 -6.82 28.97
N ARG A 183 -1.08 -7.25 30.22
CA ARG A 183 -2.02 -8.13 30.92
C ARG A 183 -3.38 -7.48 31.15
N GLU A 184 -3.42 -6.21 31.54
CA GLU A 184 -4.68 -5.49 31.75
C GLU A 184 -5.42 -5.25 30.41
N LEU A 185 -4.72 -4.84 29.36
CA LEU A 185 -5.32 -4.69 28.03
C LEU A 185 -5.86 -6.02 27.48
N ASN A 186 -5.16 -7.14 27.70
CA ASN A 186 -5.64 -8.45 27.29
C ASN A 186 -6.94 -8.85 28.01
N LYS A 187 -7.12 -8.47 29.29
CA LYS A 187 -8.40 -8.70 30.00
C LYS A 187 -9.54 -7.92 29.37
N ILE A 188 -9.30 -6.62 29.07
CA ILE A 188 -10.32 -5.74 28.46
C ILE A 188 -10.71 -6.24 27.07
N THR A 189 -9.74 -6.69 26.28
CA THR A 189 -9.98 -7.15 24.90
C THR A 189 -10.35 -8.64 24.79
N SER A 190 -10.48 -9.35 25.91
CA SER A 190 -10.75 -10.81 25.94
C SER A 190 -12.07 -11.20 25.24
N SER A 191 -13.05 -10.30 25.19
CA SER A 191 -14.33 -10.50 24.49
C SER A 191 -14.18 -10.69 22.98
N PHE A 192 -13.13 -10.15 22.35
CA PHE A 192 -12.87 -10.36 20.93
C PHE A 192 -12.49 -11.80 20.59
N ASN A 193 -11.96 -12.55 21.56
CA ASN A 193 -11.53 -13.94 21.38
C ASN A 193 -12.61 -14.96 21.73
N ARG A 194 -13.77 -14.55 22.21
CA ARG A 194 -14.84 -15.51 22.52
C ARG A 194 -15.47 -16.00 21.21
N LYS A 195 -15.08 -17.23 20.81
CA LYS A 195 -15.87 -17.99 19.83
C LYS A 195 -17.28 -18.11 20.40
N LYS A 196 -18.27 -17.65 19.63
CA LYS A 196 -19.66 -18.00 19.84
C LYS A 196 -19.84 -19.50 19.65
#